data_0b0a7b979fa1651ebe93da3d108ac5ac
#
_entry.id   0b0a7b979fa1651ebe93da3d108ac5ac
#
_cell.length_a   1.000
_cell.length_b   1.000
_cell.length_c   1.000
_cell.angle_alpha   90.00
_cell.angle_beta   90.00
_cell.angle_gamma   90.00
#
_symmetry.space_group_name_H-M   'P 1'
#
loop_
_entity.id
_entity.type
_entity.pdbx_description
1 polymer ?
#
loop_
_entity_poly.entity_id
_entity_poly.type
_entity_poly.pdbx_seq_one_letter_code
_entity_poly.pdbx_strand_id
1 'polypeptide(L)'
;VDVVFDEVYKTFKRRCDTIASVAYPVIHQVREEHGTQYERIVVPITDGRRVYNIAVNLEEADASEGKSIVKELEKSISLYTLDEAWKEHLREMDELRNSVQNASYENKDPLLIYKLESYELFKTMIDSMNRKASAILMRAHIQVAPPQEAEAAAAQKVEVKQAAPERPTD
;
A
#
# COMPACT_ATOMS: atom_id res chain seq x y z
N VAL A 1 24.15 8.63 -12.57
CA VAL A 1 23.06 7.81 -12.01
C VAL A 1 23.09 7.92 -10.49
N ASP A 2 24.24 7.78 -9.85
CA ASP A 2 24.36 7.75 -8.38
C ASP A 2 23.93 9.05 -7.71
N VAL A 3 24.26 10.21 -8.29
CA VAL A 3 23.86 11.52 -7.73
C VAL A 3 22.34 11.71 -7.72
N VAL A 4 21.66 11.26 -8.78
CA VAL A 4 20.19 11.34 -8.86
C VAL A 4 19.54 10.40 -7.85
N PHE A 5 20.09 9.19 -7.70
CA PHE A 5 19.63 8.23 -6.74
C PHE A 5 19.75 8.76 -5.30
N ASP A 6 20.90 9.35 -4.95
CA ASP A 6 21.14 9.93 -3.63
C ASP A 6 20.14 11.06 -3.31
N GLU A 7 19.85 11.94 -4.27
CA GLU A 7 18.88 13.01 -4.09
C GLU A 7 17.45 12.48 -3.92
N VAL A 8 17.04 11.49 -4.70
CA VAL A 8 15.74 10.84 -4.57
C VAL A 8 15.64 10.15 -3.22
N TYR A 9 16.66 9.42 -2.79
CA TYR A 9 16.70 8.73 -1.51
C TYR A 9 16.61 9.69 -0.32
N LYS A 10 17.38 10.79 -0.35
CA LYS A 10 17.31 11.86 0.67
C LYS A 10 15.93 12.49 0.75
N THR A 11 15.31 12.72 -0.42
CA THR A 11 13.96 13.28 -0.48
C THR A 11 12.92 12.33 0.10
N PHE A 12 13.02 11.04 -0.22
CA PHE A 12 12.17 10.01 0.36
C PHE A 12 12.32 9.92 1.87
N LYS A 13 13.57 9.85 2.37
CA LYS A 13 13.85 9.80 3.80
C LYS A 13 13.25 11.00 4.55
N ARG A 14 13.41 12.20 4.01
CA ARG A 14 12.82 13.43 4.57
C ARG A 14 11.31 13.36 4.66
N ARG A 15 10.65 12.76 3.65
CA ARG A 15 9.21 12.54 3.63
C ARG A 15 8.78 11.53 4.70
N CYS A 16 9.51 10.43 4.85
CA CYS A 16 9.29 9.45 5.90
C CYS A 16 9.37 10.08 7.30
N ASP A 17 10.38 10.90 7.54
CA ASP A 17 10.55 11.62 8.80
C ASP A 17 9.39 12.61 9.04
N THR A 18 8.90 13.28 7.99
CA THR A 18 7.72 14.16 8.06
C THR A 18 6.47 13.38 8.44
N ILE A 19 6.21 12.24 7.79
CA ILE A 19 5.05 11.39 8.11
C ILE A 19 5.09 10.95 9.57
N ALA A 20 6.25 10.46 10.04
CA ALA A 20 6.43 10.03 11.42
C ALA A 20 6.20 11.18 12.41
N SER A 21 6.79 12.35 12.17
CA SER A 21 6.69 13.52 13.07
C SER A 21 5.27 14.11 13.13
N VAL A 22 4.52 14.06 12.03
CA VAL A 22 3.12 14.53 11.99
C VAL A 22 2.18 13.55 12.69
N ALA A 23 2.42 12.24 12.55
CA ALA A 23 1.58 11.21 13.15
C ALA A 23 1.82 11.04 14.64
N TYR A 24 3.06 11.17 15.10
CA TYR A 24 3.48 10.81 16.45
C TYR A 24 2.68 11.51 17.57
N PRO A 25 2.45 12.84 17.55
CA PRO A 25 1.71 13.51 18.62
C PRO A 25 0.29 12.95 18.81
N VAL A 26 -0.40 12.65 17.70
CA VAL A 26 -1.75 12.08 17.73
C VAL A 26 -1.74 10.64 18.25
N ILE A 27 -0.76 9.86 17.83
CA ILE A 27 -0.60 8.46 18.27
C ILE A 27 -0.31 8.39 19.76
N HIS A 28 0.58 9.25 20.24
CA HIS A 28 0.95 9.34 21.65
C HIS A 28 -0.25 9.73 22.51
N GLN A 29 -1.02 10.72 22.08
CA GLN A 29 -2.26 11.10 22.75
C GLN A 29 -3.28 9.96 22.78
N VAL A 30 -3.54 9.29 21.66
CA VAL A 30 -4.45 8.14 21.59
C VAL A 30 -3.99 7.00 22.52
N ARG A 31 -2.67 6.79 22.64
CA ARG A 31 -2.14 5.79 23.54
C ARG A 31 -2.34 6.16 25.00
N GLU A 32 -2.10 7.41 25.38
CA GLU A 32 -2.32 7.88 26.77
C GLU A 32 -3.80 7.78 27.17
N GLU A 33 -4.72 8.18 26.28
CA GLU A 33 -6.15 8.21 26.56
C GLU A 33 -6.84 6.83 26.45
N HIS A 34 -6.40 5.98 25.50
CA HIS A 34 -7.09 4.76 25.10
C HIS A 34 -6.17 3.53 24.92
N GLY A 35 -4.94 3.57 25.40
CA GLY A 35 -3.92 2.55 25.13
C GLY A 35 -4.28 1.12 25.54
N THR A 36 -5.24 0.94 26.45
CA THR A 36 -5.76 -0.38 26.87
C THR A 36 -6.94 -0.88 26.02
N GLN A 37 -7.54 -0.01 25.21
CA GLN A 37 -8.73 -0.34 24.40
C GLN A 37 -8.40 -0.70 22.97
N TYR A 38 -7.31 -0.15 22.41
CA TYR A 38 -6.96 -0.30 21.00
C TYR A 38 -5.58 -0.92 20.84
N GLU A 39 -5.51 -2.13 20.30
CA GLU A 39 -4.27 -2.77 19.89
C GLU A 39 -3.77 -2.20 18.55
N ARG A 40 -4.68 -1.86 17.65
CA ARG A 40 -4.37 -1.37 16.30
C ARG A 40 -5.19 -0.15 15.98
N ILE A 41 -4.56 0.80 15.31
CA ILE A 41 -5.18 2.02 14.78
C ILE A 41 -5.01 2.09 13.26
N VAL A 42 -5.83 2.90 12.62
CA VAL A 42 -5.75 3.15 11.18
C VAL A 42 -5.31 4.58 10.94
N VAL A 43 -4.20 4.74 10.24
CA VAL A 43 -3.66 6.05 9.84
C VAL A 43 -3.98 6.29 8.36
N PRO A 44 -4.80 7.30 8.01
CA PRO A 44 -5.08 7.64 6.63
C PRO A 44 -3.90 8.41 6.04
N ILE A 45 -3.31 7.86 4.99
CA ILE A 45 -2.20 8.47 4.23
C ILE A 45 -2.66 8.64 2.79
N THR A 46 -2.40 9.78 2.18
CA THR A 46 -2.78 10.07 0.80
C THR A 46 -1.59 10.34 -0.09
N ASP A 47 -1.72 10.04 -1.38
CA ASP A 47 -0.79 10.43 -2.45
C ASP A 47 -1.29 11.66 -3.25
N GLY A 48 -2.37 12.30 -2.75
CA GLY A 48 -3.08 13.39 -3.41
C GLY A 48 -4.14 12.92 -4.43
N ARG A 49 -4.25 11.61 -4.69
CA ARG A 49 -5.26 11.02 -5.59
C ARG A 49 -6.14 10.02 -4.86
N ARG A 50 -5.57 9.23 -3.97
CA ARG A 50 -6.26 8.20 -3.18
C ARG A 50 -5.84 8.28 -1.72
N VAL A 51 -6.70 7.78 -0.85
CA VAL A 51 -6.40 7.62 0.58
C VAL A 51 -6.14 6.13 0.83
N TYR A 52 -5.01 5.85 1.47
CA TYR A 52 -4.60 4.52 1.91
C TYR A 52 -4.75 4.43 3.41
N ASN A 53 -5.60 3.53 3.87
CA ASN A 53 -5.83 3.30 5.29
C ASN A 53 -4.80 2.30 5.82
N ILE A 54 -3.77 2.79 6.49
CA ILE A 54 -2.65 1.98 6.98
C ILE A 54 -2.94 1.55 8.42
N ALA A 55 -3.11 0.23 8.62
CA ALA A 55 -3.30 -0.35 9.93
C ALA A 55 -1.94 -0.55 10.63
N VAL A 56 -1.76 0.07 11.78
CA VAL A 56 -0.53 0.00 12.57
C VAL A 56 -0.82 -0.47 13.99
N ASN A 57 0.13 -1.15 14.62
CA ASN A 57 0.07 -1.46 16.03
C ASN A 57 0.32 -0.18 16.84
N LEU A 58 -0.56 0.14 17.78
CA LEU A 58 -0.51 1.39 18.54
C LEU A 58 0.74 1.47 19.44
N GLU A 59 1.07 0.37 20.08
CA GLU A 59 2.23 0.29 20.97
C GLU A 59 3.56 0.45 20.22
N GLU A 60 3.68 -0.25 19.08
CA GLU A 60 4.87 -0.15 18.22
C GLU A 60 4.98 1.23 17.56
N ALA A 61 3.86 1.85 17.19
CA ALA A 61 3.84 3.18 16.60
C ALA A 61 4.28 4.26 17.58
N ASP A 62 3.85 4.16 18.84
CA ASP A 62 4.27 5.08 19.89
C ASP A 62 5.74 4.85 20.27
N ALA A 63 6.16 3.60 20.51
CA ALA A 63 7.53 3.26 20.89
C ALA A 63 8.56 3.62 19.81
N SER A 64 8.18 3.60 18.53
CA SER A 64 9.02 3.97 17.40
C SER A 64 8.95 5.45 17.01
N GLU A 65 8.23 6.29 17.77
CA GLU A 65 7.99 7.70 17.44
C GLU A 65 7.40 7.88 16.03
N GLY A 66 6.47 6.99 15.64
CA GLY A 66 5.79 7.01 14.34
C GLY A 66 6.57 6.34 13.19
N LYS A 67 7.78 5.85 13.37
CA LYS A 67 8.59 5.24 12.29
C LYS A 67 7.99 3.92 11.79
N SER A 68 7.30 3.16 12.64
CA SER A 68 6.64 1.92 12.23
C SER A 68 5.51 2.17 11.21
N ILE A 69 4.89 3.37 11.21
CA ILE A 69 3.87 3.76 10.22
C ILE A 69 4.46 3.75 8.81
N VAL A 70 5.68 4.28 8.65
CA VAL A 70 6.37 4.32 7.36
C VAL A 70 6.61 2.90 6.85
N LYS A 71 7.07 2.00 7.73
CA LYS A 71 7.30 0.59 7.39
C LYS A 71 6.01 -0.12 6.96
N GLU A 72 4.91 0.10 7.67
CA GLU A 72 3.61 -0.46 7.31
C GLU A 72 3.03 0.20 6.04
N LEU A 73 3.31 1.49 5.79
CA LEU A 73 3.00 2.16 4.53
C LEU A 73 3.73 1.51 3.36
N GLU A 74 5.05 1.36 3.45
CA GLU A 74 5.87 0.72 2.40
C GLU A 74 5.37 -0.68 2.08
N LYS A 75 5.09 -1.48 3.10
CA LYS A 75 4.55 -2.83 2.97
C LYS A 75 3.17 -2.83 2.31
N SER A 76 2.26 -1.98 2.78
CA SER A 76 0.89 -1.90 2.26
C SER A 76 0.85 -1.45 0.80
N ILE A 77 1.65 -0.44 0.43
CA ILE A 77 1.73 0.04 -0.95
C ILE A 77 2.39 -1.00 -1.87
N SER A 78 3.43 -1.68 -1.40
CA SER A 78 4.08 -2.75 -2.16
C SER A 78 3.12 -3.90 -2.43
N LEU A 79 2.36 -4.35 -1.43
CA LEU A 79 1.36 -5.40 -1.58
C LEU A 79 0.20 -4.97 -2.49
N TYR A 80 -0.28 -3.74 -2.34
CA TYR A 80 -1.34 -3.19 -3.18
C TYR A 80 -0.93 -3.13 -4.65
N THR A 81 0.25 -2.60 -4.95
CA THR A 81 0.75 -2.46 -6.32
C THR A 81 1.10 -3.81 -6.93
N LEU A 82 1.60 -4.76 -6.14
CA LEU A 82 1.86 -6.12 -6.55
C LEU A 82 0.56 -6.85 -6.92
N ASP A 83 -0.48 -6.75 -6.08
CA ASP A 83 -1.77 -7.41 -6.34
C ASP A 83 -2.41 -6.90 -7.64
N GLU A 84 -2.41 -5.58 -7.86
CA GLU A 84 -2.91 -5.00 -9.13
C GLU A 84 -2.11 -5.46 -10.34
N ALA A 85 -0.77 -5.40 -10.27
CA ALA A 85 0.09 -5.78 -11.37
C ALA A 85 0.03 -7.29 -11.65
N TRP A 86 -0.07 -8.11 -10.62
CA TRP A 86 -0.16 -9.56 -10.73
C TRP A 86 -1.45 -10.01 -11.40
N LYS A 87 -2.59 -9.41 -11.05
CA LYS A 87 -3.88 -9.71 -11.70
C LYS A 87 -3.85 -9.41 -13.19
N GLU A 88 -3.26 -8.29 -13.58
CA GLU A 88 -3.10 -7.94 -14.99
C GLU A 88 -2.14 -8.90 -15.69
N HIS A 89 -1.01 -9.22 -15.07
CA HIS A 89 -0.05 -10.18 -15.60
C HIS A 89 -0.65 -11.56 -15.84
N LEU A 90 -1.48 -12.07 -14.94
CA LEU A 90 -2.17 -13.34 -15.13
C LEU A 90 -3.08 -13.30 -16.36
N ARG A 91 -3.78 -12.18 -16.59
CA ARG A 91 -4.62 -12.00 -17.78
C ARG A 91 -3.78 -11.98 -19.07
N GLU A 92 -2.69 -11.22 -19.08
CA GLU A 92 -1.76 -11.16 -20.21
C GLU A 92 -1.13 -12.54 -20.52
N MET A 93 -0.82 -13.32 -19.49
CA MET A 93 -0.30 -14.68 -19.62
C MET A 93 -1.34 -15.65 -20.24
N ASP A 94 -2.62 -15.51 -19.89
CA ASP A 94 -3.69 -16.31 -20.52
C ASP A 94 -3.89 -15.92 -21.98
N GLU A 95 -3.83 -14.64 -22.31
CA GLU A 95 -3.86 -14.14 -23.69
C GLU A 95 -2.67 -14.66 -24.50
N LEU A 96 -1.46 -14.60 -23.94
CA LEU A 96 -0.25 -15.15 -24.55
C LEU A 96 -0.38 -16.65 -24.81
N ARG A 97 -0.87 -17.41 -23.83
CA ARG A 97 -1.10 -18.85 -23.97
C ARG A 97 -2.03 -19.18 -25.13
N ASN A 98 -3.09 -18.42 -25.32
CA ASN A 98 -4.03 -18.59 -26.40
C ASN A 98 -3.42 -18.20 -27.76
N SER A 99 -2.65 -17.12 -27.84
CA SER A 99 -2.01 -16.64 -29.07
C SER A 99 -0.93 -17.62 -29.58
N VAL A 100 -0.13 -18.19 -28.68
CA VAL A 100 0.94 -19.13 -29.02
C VAL A 100 0.41 -20.44 -29.59
N GLN A 101 -0.80 -20.86 -29.23
CA GLN A 101 -1.42 -22.04 -29.87
C GLN A 101 -1.61 -21.86 -31.37
N ASN A 102 -1.84 -20.62 -31.83
CA ASN A 102 -1.99 -20.29 -33.24
C ASN A 102 -0.65 -20.16 -33.98
N ALA A 103 0.45 -19.92 -33.26
CA ALA A 103 1.78 -19.77 -33.86
C ALA A 103 2.32 -21.05 -34.53
N SER A 104 1.78 -22.20 -34.18
CA SER A 104 2.11 -23.50 -34.81
C SER A 104 1.86 -23.50 -36.33
N TYR A 105 0.97 -22.67 -36.83
CA TYR A 105 0.71 -22.53 -38.26
C TYR A 105 1.82 -21.79 -39.04
N GLU A 106 2.71 -21.07 -38.31
CA GLU A 106 3.79 -20.26 -38.92
C GLU A 106 5.16 -20.95 -38.91
N ASN A 107 5.25 -22.26 -38.66
CA ASN A 107 6.53 -23.01 -38.50
C ASN A 107 7.47 -22.46 -37.43
N LYS A 108 6.94 -21.79 -36.43
CA LYS A 108 7.71 -21.33 -35.25
C LYS A 108 7.53 -22.32 -34.11
N ASP A 109 8.54 -22.44 -33.24
CA ASP A 109 8.42 -23.23 -32.02
C ASP A 109 7.56 -22.49 -30.97
N PRO A 110 6.32 -22.97 -30.69
CA PRO A 110 5.42 -22.30 -29.76
C PRO A 110 5.98 -22.20 -28.33
N LEU A 111 6.77 -23.20 -27.92
CA LEU A 111 7.36 -23.22 -26.58
C LEU A 111 8.44 -22.14 -26.42
N LEU A 112 9.24 -21.92 -27.46
CA LEU A 112 10.26 -20.89 -27.46
C LEU A 112 9.62 -19.50 -27.42
N ILE A 113 8.57 -19.26 -28.23
CA ILE A 113 7.82 -18.00 -28.22
C ILE A 113 7.23 -17.75 -26.85
N TYR A 114 6.53 -18.75 -26.29
CA TYR A 114 5.93 -18.62 -24.96
C TYR A 114 6.96 -18.24 -23.89
N LYS A 115 8.13 -18.86 -23.87
CA LYS A 115 9.19 -18.55 -22.90
C LYS A 115 9.75 -17.14 -23.05
N LEU A 116 9.96 -16.69 -24.27
CA LEU A 116 10.50 -15.34 -24.51
C LEU A 116 9.48 -14.25 -24.16
N GLU A 117 8.25 -14.40 -24.63
CA GLU A 117 7.20 -13.40 -24.38
C GLU A 117 6.75 -13.38 -22.93
N SER A 118 6.64 -14.53 -22.26
CA SER A 118 6.34 -14.57 -20.83
C SER A 118 7.39 -13.86 -19.97
N TYR A 119 8.67 -13.97 -20.34
CA TYR A 119 9.73 -13.25 -19.67
C TYR A 119 9.59 -11.73 -19.84
N GLU A 120 9.30 -11.25 -21.05
CA GLU A 120 9.11 -9.82 -21.29
C GLU A 120 7.83 -9.27 -20.59
N LEU A 121 6.75 -10.03 -20.56
CA LEU A 121 5.55 -9.69 -19.78
C LEU A 121 5.86 -9.57 -18.29
N PHE A 122 6.58 -10.53 -17.72
CA PHE A 122 6.98 -10.50 -16.32
C PHE A 122 7.87 -9.28 -16.00
N LYS A 123 8.84 -8.99 -16.84
CA LYS A 123 9.71 -7.83 -16.70
C LYS A 123 8.92 -6.51 -16.74
N THR A 124 7.99 -6.40 -17.69
CA THR A 124 7.10 -5.24 -17.83
C THR A 124 6.21 -5.07 -16.59
N MET A 125 5.69 -6.16 -16.04
CA MET A 125 4.94 -6.17 -14.79
C MET A 125 5.77 -5.61 -13.62
N ILE A 126 7.00 -6.09 -13.43
CA ILE A 126 7.90 -5.63 -12.37
C ILE A 126 8.21 -4.13 -12.53
N ASP A 127 8.52 -3.68 -13.74
CA ASP A 127 8.79 -2.27 -14.02
C ASP A 127 7.57 -1.39 -13.72
N SER A 128 6.37 -1.82 -14.12
CA SER A 128 5.11 -1.12 -13.86
C SER A 128 4.82 -1.03 -12.36
N MET A 129 4.96 -2.14 -11.63
CA MET A 129 4.79 -2.22 -10.19
C MET A 129 5.74 -1.24 -9.47
N ASN A 130 7.04 -1.30 -9.80
CA ASN A 130 8.05 -0.44 -9.19
C ASN A 130 7.78 1.06 -9.42
N ARG A 131 7.38 1.43 -10.64
CA ARG A 131 7.01 2.83 -10.96
C ARG A 131 5.79 3.30 -10.18
N LYS A 132 4.76 2.48 -10.08
CA LYS A 132 3.54 2.79 -9.31
C LYS A 132 3.85 2.94 -7.82
N ALA A 133 4.55 1.96 -7.22
CA ALA A 133 4.91 1.98 -5.81
C ALA A 133 5.76 3.21 -5.48
N SER A 134 6.82 3.46 -6.24
CA SER A 134 7.68 4.63 -6.05
C SER A 134 6.90 5.95 -6.18
N ALA A 135 6.02 6.04 -7.18
CA ALA A 135 5.21 7.26 -7.40
C ALA A 135 4.23 7.53 -6.25
N ILE A 136 3.66 6.50 -5.64
CA ILE A 136 2.78 6.63 -4.48
C ILE A 136 3.60 7.03 -3.24
N LEU A 137 4.65 6.29 -2.93
CA LEU A 137 5.50 6.52 -1.76
C LEU A 137 6.14 7.91 -1.77
N MET A 138 6.60 8.37 -2.93
CA MET A 138 7.20 9.70 -3.09
C MET A 138 6.19 10.86 -2.94
N ARG A 139 4.89 10.60 -3.03
CA ARG A 139 3.82 11.61 -2.83
C ARG A 139 3.07 11.42 -1.52
N ALA A 140 3.31 10.33 -0.82
CA ALA A 140 2.60 9.99 0.42
C ALA A 140 2.74 11.09 1.47
N HIS A 141 1.62 11.50 2.07
CA HIS A 141 1.56 12.44 3.18
C HIS A 141 0.31 12.20 4.01
N ILE A 142 0.34 12.60 5.28
CA ILE A 142 -0.84 12.56 6.14
C ILE A 142 -1.67 13.82 5.87
N GLN A 143 -2.98 13.63 5.63
CA GLN A 143 -3.91 14.74 5.65
C GLN A 143 -4.14 15.14 7.10
N VAL A 144 -3.67 16.32 7.45
CA VAL A 144 -4.05 16.94 8.73
C VAL A 144 -5.45 17.51 8.53
N ALA A 145 -6.48 16.73 8.89
CA ALA A 145 -7.83 17.26 8.94
C ALA A 145 -7.91 18.31 10.04
N PRO A 146 -8.66 19.42 9.84
CA PRO A 146 -8.92 20.35 10.93
C PRO A 146 -9.63 19.58 12.08
N PRO A 147 -9.38 19.94 13.36
CA PRO A 147 -9.79 19.17 14.53
C PRO A 147 -11.25 18.73 14.56
N GLN A 148 -12.15 19.51 13.95
CA GLN A 148 -13.58 19.25 13.90
C GLN A 148 -14.00 18.08 12.98
N GLU A 149 -13.24 17.77 11.93
CA GLU A 149 -13.52 16.63 11.03
C GLU A 149 -12.92 15.31 11.55
N ALA A 150 -11.86 15.39 12.36
CA ALA A 150 -11.24 14.21 12.98
C ALA A 150 -12.15 13.58 14.04
N GLU A 151 -12.86 14.38 14.84
CA GLU A 151 -13.85 13.91 15.82
C GLU A 151 -15.07 13.27 15.17
N ALA A 152 -15.57 13.84 14.07
CA ALA A 152 -16.71 13.28 13.33
C ALA A 152 -16.37 11.95 12.65
N ALA A 153 -15.16 11.79 12.14
CA ALA A 153 -14.68 10.54 11.52
C ALA A 153 -14.39 9.44 12.56
N ALA A 154 -13.95 9.83 13.77
CA ALA A 154 -13.76 8.90 14.89
C ALA A 154 -15.11 8.40 15.44
N ALA A 155 -16.10 9.27 15.56
CA ALA A 155 -17.45 8.94 16.03
C ALA A 155 -18.18 7.96 15.08
N GLN A 156 -18.07 8.14 13.76
CA GLN A 156 -18.67 7.21 12.79
C GLN A 156 -18.03 5.81 12.78
N LYS A 157 -16.76 5.67 13.15
CA LYS A 157 -16.08 4.35 13.22
C LYS A 157 -16.45 3.55 14.48
N VAL A 158 -16.89 4.19 15.53
CA VAL A 158 -17.36 3.54 16.77
C VAL A 158 -18.74 2.90 16.56
N GLU A 159 -19.61 3.51 15.77
CA GLU A 159 -20.96 3.02 15.51
C GLU A 159 -21.01 1.72 14.67
N VAL A 160 -20.05 1.53 13.76
CA VAL A 160 -19.98 0.32 12.90
C VAL A 160 -19.52 -0.93 13.67
N LYS A 161 -18.91 -0.79 14.83
CA LYS A 161 -18.38 -1.93 15.61
C LYS A 161 -19.39 -2.53 16.61
N GLN A 162 -20.55 -1.91 16.80
CA GLN A 162 -21.61 -2.40 17.73
C GLN A 162 -22.70 -3.26 17.08
N ALA A 163 -22.72 -3.40 15.76
CA ALA A 163 -23.67 -4.25 15.05
C ALA A 163 -23.05 -5.62 14.70
N ALA A 164 -22.78 -6.45 15.70
CA ALA A 164 -22.58 -7.88 15.49
C ALA A 164 -23.97 -8.56 15.52
N PRO A 165 -24.37 -9.36 14.52
CA PRO A 165 -25.64 -10.05 14.55
C PRO A 165 -25.62 -11.17 15.59
N GLU A 166 -26.60 -11.12 16.51
CA GLU A 166 -26.93 -12.26 17.36
C GLU A 166 -27.32 -13.46 16.50
N ARG A 167 -26.66 -14.60 16.73
CA ARG A 167 -27.08 -15.87 16.15
C ARG A 167 -28.35 -16.34 16.83
N PRO A 168 -29.39 -16.72 16.09
CA PRO A 168 -30.50 -17.41 16.70
C PRO A 168 -30.05 -18.78 17.22
N THR A 169 -30.31 -19.04 18.48
CA THR A 169 -30.25 -20.36 19.09
C THR A 169 -31.52 -21.11 18.77
N ASP A 170 -31.41 -22.21 18.04
CA ASP A 170 -32.33 -23.36 18.10
C ASP A 170 -31.67 -24.50 18.85
#